data_a73d4a001b33d9ac7639056fe3d9dd67
#
_entry.id   a73d4a001b33d9ac7639056fe3d9dd67
#
_cell.length_a   1.000
_cell.length_b   1.000
_cell.length_c   1.000
_cell.angle_alpha   90.00
_cell.angle_beta   90.00
_cell.angle_gamma   90.00
#
_symmetry.space_group_name_H-M   'P 1'
#
loop_
_entity.id
_entity.type
_entity.pdbx_description
1 polymer ?
#
loop_
_entity_poly.entity_id
_entity_poly.type
_entity_poly.pdbx_seq_one_letter_code
_entity_poly.pdbx_strand_id
1 'polypeptide(L)'
;MNTRLLSITRILTRALPRSEIVIRRTVQQPVTFPSTRLQCRYQSTMETAKTAADQLANPAKKLKIEQKTIGTHNGAFHADEALAVYLLRLTPTYKDSPVVRSRDPPTLEACDIIVDVTGVCDHTKHFDHHQRTFTETFSEKHVTRLSSAGLIYKYFGKEIISLKTGIEETDPRVEILYQKLYSEFIEAIDANDNGISAFPSSAGAPAFSEKGITLPSMVAGLNPRWNETITDEISNSQFEKASKLMGDVFVDKLDYYSKAWLPAREIVVDAVKKRFEIDPSGKILNLGISCPWKEHLFNVEEEEGIKGETLYTLYSDGKGWRIQAVSVTKDSFENRKGLPEKWRGVRDEDLSSLTGIDGCVFVHASGFIGGNKTYEGALEMAKRAVAE
;
A
#
# COMPACT_ATOMS: atom_id res chain seq x y z
N MET A 1 -53.33 -16.30 19.49
CA MET A 1 -53.70 -15.59 20.75
C MET A 1 -52.48 -14.90 21.29
N ASN A 2 -52.63 -13.63 21.57
CA ASN A 2 -51.73 -12.66 22.22
C ASN A 2 -50.62 -11.99 21.39
N THR A 3 -51.07 -10.89 20.84
CA THR A 3 -50.42 -9.65 20.47
C THR A 3 -49.72 -8.99 21.66
N ARG A 4 -48.49 -8.47 21.46
CA ARG A 4 -48.01 -7.29 22.22
C ARG A 4 -47.19 -6.38 21.32
N LEU A 5 -47.72 -5.19 21.11
CA LEU A 5 -47.06 -3.99 20.62
C LEU A 5 -45.96 -3.55 21.60
N LEU A 6 -44.86 -3.02 21.04
CA LEU A 6 -43.89 -2.23 21.81
C LEU A 6 -43.56 -0.92 21.12
N SER A 7 -43.60 0.08 21.93
CA SER A 7 -43.55 1.50 21.74
C SER A 7 -42.26 2.04 21.08
N ILE A 8 -42.47 3.05 20.24
CA ILE A 8 -41.43 3.92 19.65
C ILE A 8 -41.04 4.98 20.69
N THR A 9 -39.79 5.02 21.07
CA THR A 9 -39.20 6.12 21.86
C THR A 9 -38.56 7.13 20.93
N ARG A 10 -39.13 8.33 20.84
CA ARG A 10 -38.55 9.50 20.19
C ARG A 10 -37.34 10.01 21.01
N ILE A 11 -36.20 10.16 20.39
CA ILE A 11 -35.09 10.92 20.94
C ILE A 11 -35.05 12.30 20.27
N LEU A 12 -35.22 13.31 21.11
CA LEU A 12 -35.13 14.73 20.76
C LEU A 12 -33.71 15.13 20.42
N THR A 13 -33.50 15.66 19.23
CA THR A 13 -32.29 16.36 18.81
C THR A 13 -32.30 17.79 19.37
N ARG A 14 -31.38 18.10 20.28
CA ARG A 14 -31.05 19.48 20.69
C ARG A 14 -30.08 20.10 19.68
N ALA A 15 -30.56 21.19 19.08
CA ALA A 15 -29.71 22.07 18.24
C ALA A 15 -28.85 22.96 19.13
N LEU A 16 -27.56 23.08 18.77
CA LEU A 16 -26.64 24.07 19.32
C LEU A 16 -26.54 25.28 18.37
N PRO A 17 -26.34 26.51 18.89
CA PRO A 17 -26.42 27.73 18.10
C PRO A 17 -25.20 27.99 17.25
N ARG A 18 -25.40 28.51 16.05
CA ARG A 18 -24.38 29.01 15.13
C ARG A 18 -23.75 30.29 15.68
N SER A 19 -22.42 30.32 15.83
CA SER A 19 -21.64 31.52 16.04
C SER A 19 -21.33 32.16 14.67
N GLU A 20 -21.84 33.39 14.47
CA GLU A 20 -21.53 34.23 13.32
C GLU A 20 -20.09 34.76 13.40
N ILE A 21 -19.29 34.49 12.39
CA ILE A 21 -17.97 35.11 12.22
C ILE A 21 -18.16 36.37 11.36
N VAL A 22 -18.02 37.52 11.99
CA VAL A 22 -18.04 38.85 11.33
C VAL A 22 -16.66 39.11 10.75
N ILE A 23 -16.53 39.06 9.42
CA ILE A 23 -15.33 39.50 8.69
C ILE A 23 -15.42 41.00 8.48
N ARG A 24 -14.62 41.80 9.18
CA ARG A 24 -14.43 43.22 8.93
C ARG A 24 -13.52 43.40 7.70
N ARG A 25 -14.05 43.91 6.60
CA ARG A 25 -13.26 44.42 5.46
C ARG A 25 -12.71 45.80 5.82
N THR A 26 -11.40 45.90 5.84
CA THR A 26 -10.70 47.20 5.89
C THR A 26 -10.58 47.74 4.47
N VAL A 27 -11.22 48.89 4.20
CA VAL A 27 -11.11 49.62 2.93
C VAL A 27 -9.86 50.49 3.02
N GLN A 28 -8.87 50.28 2.15
CA GLN A 28 -7.75 51.19 1.95
C GLN A 28 -8.11 52.17 0.85
N GLN A 29 -7.90 53.46 1.16
CA GLN A 29 -8.10 54.59 0.23
C GLN A 29 -6.96 54.68 -0.79
N PRO A 30 -7.22 55.23 -2.00
CA PRO A 30 -6.20 55.33 -3.04
C PRO A 30 -5.29 56.56 -2.81
N VAL A 31 -3.98 56.32 -2.98
CA VAL A 31 -2.94 57.33 -2.98
C VAL A 31 -2.85 57.94 -4.37
N THR A 32 -3.07 59.24 -4.47
CA THR A 32 -2.91 60.04 -5.72
C THR A 32 -1.46 60.50 -5.88
N PHE A 33 -0.85 60.26 -7.03
CA PHE A 33 0.41 60.86 -7.46
C PHE A 33 0.18 61.92 -8.57
N PRO A 34 0.97 63.03 -8.60
CA PRO A 34 0.74 64.13 -9.53
C PRO A 34 1.28 63.82 -10.92
N SER A 35 0.50 64.31 -11.91
CA SER A 35 0.83 64.29 -13.34
C SER A 35 1.91 65.26 -13.70
N THR A 36 3.02 64.81 -14.33
CA THR A 36 3.91 65.66 -15.12
C THR A 36 3.91 65.21 -16.57
N ARG A 37 3.60 66.20 -17.46
CA ARG A 37 3.57 66.04 -18.91
C ARG A 37 4.94 65.62 -19.45
N LEU A 38 4.96 64.63 -20.33
CA LEU A 38 5.92 64.53 -21.44
C LEU A 38 5.16 63.92 -22.64
N GLN A 39 4.68 64.87 -23.47
CA GLN A 39 4.31 64.60 -24.87
C GLN A 39 5.60 64.67 -25.67
N CYS A 40 6.04 63.57 -26.28
CA CYS A 40 6.62 63.53 -27.62
C CYS A 40 7.09 62.08 -27.96
N ARG A 41 6.75 61.74 -29.22
CA ARG A 41 7.22 60.50 -29.93
C ARG A 41 6.50 59.19 -29.64
N TYR A 42 5.31 59.11 -30.20
CA TYR A 42 4.60 57.81 -30.31
C TYR A 42 3.88 57.74 -31.68
N GLN A 43 4.61 57.66 -32.77
CA GLN A 43 4.04 57.32 -34.08
C GLN A 43 4.81 56.30 -34.92
N SER A 44 5.91 55.72 -34.41
CA SER A 44 6.65 54.72 -35.19
C SER A 44 6.72 53.30 -34.56
N THR A 45 5.99 53.08 -33.46
CA THR A 45 5.98 51.76 -32.76
C THR A 45 4.64 51.02 -32.83
N MET A 46 3.64 51.58 -33.51
CA MET A 46 2.32 50.92 -33.64
C MET A 46 2.22 49.91 -34.80
N GLU A 47 3.09 49.98 -35.79
CA GLU A 47 3.08 49.02 -36.90
C GLU A 47 3.82 47.72 -36.60
N THR A 48 4.85 47.75 -35.75
CA THR A 48 5.57 46.56 -35.27
C THR A 48 4.82 45.81 -34.19
N ALA A 49 3.92 46.46 -33.43
CA ALA A 49 3.09 45.82 -32.42
C ALA A 49 1.89 45.06 -33.00
N LYS A 50 1.38 45.47 -34.16
CA LYS A 50 0.28 44.74 -34.85
C LYS A 50 0.74 43.43 -35.47
N THR A 51 1.95 43.35 -36.01
CA THR A 51 2.52 42.13 -36.56
C THR A 51 2.86 41.11 -35.49
N ALA A 52 3.21 41.54 -34.26
CA ALA A 52 3.44 40.63 -33.14
C ALA A 52 2.13 40.11 -32.50
N ALA A 53 1.06 40.92 -32.51
CA ALA A 53 -0.25 40.55 -32.02
C ALA A 53 -0.98 39.55 -32.94
N ASP A 54 -0.81 39.70 -34.26
CA ASP A 54 -1.39 38.79 -35.25
C ASP A 54 -0.65 37.41 -35.31
N GLN A 55 0.60 37.33 -34.85
CA GLN A 55 1.30 36.05 -34.67
C GLN A 55 0.94 35.33 -33.37
N LEU A 56 0.35 36.03 -32.39
CA LEU A 56 -0.15 35.43 -31.14
C LEU A 56 -1.63 35.03 -31.22
N ALA A 57 -2.32 35.38 -32.30
CA ALA A 57 -3.72 35.00 -32.54
C ALA A 57 -3.88 33.70 -33.38
N ASN A 58 -2.81 32.96 -33.56
CA ASN A 58 -2.96 31.58 -34.03
C ASN A 58 -3.41 30.75 -32.81
N PRO A 59 -4.67 30.19 -32.80
CA PRO A 59 -5.04 29.28 -31.73
C PRO A 59 -4.02 28.17 -31.77
N ALA A 60 -3.20 28.09 -30.72
CA ALA A 60 -2.18 27.08 -30.53
C ALA A 60 -2.73 25.78 -31.12
N LYS A 61 -2.12 25.23 -32.17
CA LYS A 61 -2.20 23.80 -32.44
C LYS A 61 -1.87 23.17 -31.10
N LYS A 62 -2.92 22.82 -30.34
CA LYS A 62 -2.81 21.89 -29.24
C LYS A 62 -2.09 20.70 -29.89
N LEU A 63 -0.81 20.54 -29.63
CA LEU A 63 -0.11 19.33 -29.95
C LEU A 63 -1.03 18.25 -29.39
N LYS A 64 -1.73 17.55 -30.28
CA LYS A 64 -2.47 16.37 -29.95
C LYS A 64 -1.36 15.41 -29.53
N ILE A 65 -1.06 15.37 -28.23
CA ILE A 65 -0.23 14.30 -27.69
C ILE A 65 -1.00 13.07 -28.11
N GLU A 66 -0.46 12.33 -29.07
CA GLU A 66 -1.07 11.11 -29.56
C GLU A 66 -1.12 10.17 -28.37
N GLN A 67 -2.35 9.89 -27.91
CA GLN A 67 -2.58 9.14 -26.70
C GLN A 67 -2.10 7.72 -26.95
N LYS A 68 -1.14 7.26 -26.15
CA LYS A 68 -0.61 5.89 -26.23
C LYS A 68 -1.72 4.88 -26.00
N THR A 69 -1.62 3.73 -26.64
CA THR A 69 -2.59 2.64 -26.57
C THR A 69 -1.99 1.40 -25.94
N ILE A 70 -2.79 0.70 -25.12
CA ILE A 70 -2.41 -0.55 -24.47
C ILE A 70 -3.19 -1.69 -25.12
N GLY A 71 -2.47 -2.69 -25.66
CA GLY A 71 -3.05 -3.91 -26.23
C GLY A 71 -3.08 -5.05 -25.21
N THR A 72 -4.16 -5.84 -25.21
CA THR A 72 -4.25 -7.13 -24.50
C THR A 72 -5.26 -8.06 -25.19
N HIS A 73 -5.37 -9.30 -24.72
CA HIS A 73 -6.30 -10.25 -25.30
C HIS A 73 -7.77 -9.90 -25.05
N ASN A 74 -8.66 -10.33 -25.94
CA ASN A 74 -10.10 -10.35 -25.73
C ASN A 74 -10.56 -11.70 -25.15
N GLY A 75 -11.86 -11.82 -24.87
CA GLY A 75 -12.46 -12.99 -24.22
C GLY A 75 -12.43 -12.88 -22.71
N ALA A 76 -12.35 -14.03 -22.02
CA ALA A 76 -12.24 -14.04 -20.56
C ALA A 76 -10.94 -13.38 -20.12
N PHE A 77 -11.04 -12.53 -19.10
CA PHE A 77 -9.90 -11.80 -18.54
C PHE A 77 -9.53 -12.33 -17.15
N HIS A 78 -8.26 -12.10 -16.78
CA HIS A 78 -7.67 -12.56 -15.53
C HIS A 78 -7.18 -11.39 -14.66
N ALA A 79 -6.58 -11.71 -13.53
CA ALA A 79 -6.12 -10.70 -12.58
C ALA A 79 -4.82 -10.01 -13.01
N ASP A 80 -3.97 -10.74 -13.74
CA ASP A 80 -2.64 -10.27 -14.13
C ASP A 80 -2.69 -9.19 -15.20
N GLU A 81 -3.30 -9.40 -16.37
CA GLU A 81 -3.40 -8.35 -17.40
C GLU A 81 -4.28 -7.19 -16.94
N ALA A 82 -5.30 -7.48 -16.09
CA ALA A 82 -6.11 -6.43 -15.47
C ALA A 82 -5.26 -5.51 -14.58
N LEU A 83 -4.33 -6.07 -13.79
CA LEU A 83 -3.38 -5.32 -13.00
C LEU A 83 -2.32 -4.66 -13.87
N ALA A 84 -1.74 -5.36 -14.86
CA ALA A 84 -0.73 -4.82 -15.76
C ALA A 84 -1.20 -3.53 -16.45
N VAL A 85 -2.43 -3.53 -16.97
CA VAL A 85 -3.05 -2.34 -17.58
C VAL A 85 -3.19 -1.19 -16.59
N TYR A 86 -3.63 -1.48 -15.35
CA TYR A 86 -3.74 -0.43 -14.34
C TYR A 86 -2.38 0.16 -13.97
N LEU A 87 -1.37 -0.69 -13.77
CA LEU A 87 -0.01 -0.25 -13.44
C LEU A 87 0.57 0.65 -14.53
N LEU A 88 0.41 0.29 -15.81
CA LEU A 88 0.82 1.14 -16.92
C LEU A 88 0.13 2.51 -16.86
N ARG A 89 -1.17 2.57 -16.61
CA ARG A 89 -1.93 3.83 -16.48
C ARG A 89 -1.51 4.69 -15.29
N LEU A 90 -0.75 4.17 -14.33
CA LEU A 90 -0.14 4.96 -13.26
C LEU A 90 1.08 5.75 -13.73
N THR A 91 1.67 5.40 -14.88
CA THR A 91 2.81 6.12 -15.46
C THR A 91 2.33 7.30 -16.32
N PRO A 92 3.11 8.39 -16.44
CA PRO A 92 2.75 9.52 -17.30
C PRO A 92 2.59 9.12 -18.77
N THR A 93 3.39 8.16 -19.23
CA THR A 93 3.43 7.70 -20.63
C THR A 93 2.11 7.06 -21.05
N TYR A 94 1.46 6.30 -20.16
CA TYR A 94 0.23 5.55 -20.46
C TYR A 94 -0.98 6.06 -19.66
N LYS A 95 -0.87 7.21 -19.03
CA LYS A 95 -1.99 7.80 -18.29
C LYS A 95 -3.21 7.97 -19.21
N ASP A 96 -4.36 7.49 -18.73
CA ASP A 96 -5.64 7.54 -19.45
C ASP A 96 -5.62 6.83 -20.82
N SER A 97 -4.64 5.97 -21.09
CA SER A 97 -4.52 5.19 -22.32
C SER A 97 -5.74 4.32 -22.57
N PRO A 98 -6.32 4.34 -23.79
CA PRO A 98 -7.34 3.39 -24.17
C PRO A 98 -6.75 1.98 -24.23
N VAL A 99 -7.59 0.99 -23.90
CA VAL A 99 -7.24 -0.42 -23.98
C VAL A 99 -7.88 -1.03 -25.22
N VAL A 100 -7.08 -1.67 -26.05
CA VAL A 100 -7.48 -2.43 -27.22
C VAL A 100 -7.41 -3.91 -26.87
N ARG A 101 -8.59 -4.55 -26.70
CA ARG A 101 -8.67 -5.98 -26.40
C ARG A 101 -8.92 -6.75 -27.70
N SER A 102 -7.91 -7.50 -28.15
CA SER A 102 -7.95 -8.22 -29.43
C SER A 102 -7.04 -9.45 -29.41
N ARG A 103 -7.23 -10.38 -30.35
CA ARG A 103 -6.27 -11.44 -30.70
C ARG A 103 -5.84 -11.34 -32.17
N ASP A 104 -6.29 -10.29 -32.88
CA ASP A 104 -5.87 -10.01 -34.23
C ASP A 104 -4.47 -9.36 -34.24
N PRO A 105 -3.46 -10.01 -34.85
CA PRO A 105 -2.08 -9.48 -34.76
C PRO A 105 -1.91 -8.08 -35.33
N PRO A 106 -2.48 -7.72 -36.52
CA PRO A 106 -2.38 -6.35 -37.03
C PRO A 106 -2.95 -5.29 -36.07
N THR A 107 -4.07 -5.60 -35.40
CA THR A 107 -4.70 -4.70 -34.43
C THR A 107 -3.80 -4.50 -33.19
N LEU A 108 -3.20 -5.58 -32.70
CA LEU A 108 -2.29 -5.52 -31.55
C LEU A 108 -0.99 -4.79 -31.89
N GLU A 109 -0.42 -5.06 -33.07
CA GLU A 109 0.82 -4.40 -33.49
C GLU A 109 0.67 -2.89 -33.69
N ALA A 110 -0.55 -2.39 -33.88
CA ALA A 110 -0.83 -0.94 -33.89
C ALA A 110 -0.79 -0.31 -32.48
N CYS A 111 -0.82 -1.11 -31.41
CA CYS A 111 -0.72 -0.61 -30.04
C CYS A 111 0.72 -0.23 -29.68
N ASP A 112 0.88 0.68 -28.71
CA ASP A 112 2.20 1.16 -28.26
C ASP A 112 2.87 0.21 -27.27
N ILE A 113 2.08 -0.50 -26.47
CA ILE A 113 2.53 -1.55 -25.53
C ILE A 113 1.48 -2.66 -25.48
N ILE A 114 1.92 -3.89 -25.36
CA ILE A 114 1.06 -5.07 -25.43
C ILE A 114 1.39 -5.98 -24.24
N VAL A 115 0.35 -6.41 -23.53
CA VAL A 115 0.47 -7.30 -22.39
C VAL A 115 -0.36 -8.57 -22.60
N ASP A 116 0.17 -9.71 -22.19
CA ASP A 116 -0.54 -10.99 -22.03
C ASP A 116 -1.23 -11.57 -23.28
N VAL A 117 -0.67 -11.45 -24.48
CA VAL A 117 -1.38 -11.91 -25.67
C VAL A 117 -0.52 -12.36 -26.86
N THR A 118 0.73 -11.95 -26.99
CA THR A 118 1.49 -12.19 -28.22
C THR A 118 2.40 -13.41 -28.18
N GLY A 119 2.63 -13.99 -27.01
CA GLY A 119 3.65 -15.02 -26.82
C GLY A 119 5.08 -14.48 -26.99
N VAL A 120 5.29 -13.16 -26.83
CA VAL A 120 6.60 -12.50 -26.97
C VAL A 120 6.87 -11.62 -25.75
N CYS A 121 8.10 -11.65 -25.26
CA CYS A 121 8.59 -10.71 -24.25
C CYS A 121 9.87 -10.09 -24.76
N ASP A 122 9.83 -8.82 -25.15
CA ASP A 122 10.99 -8.03 -25.65
C ASP A 122 11.38 -6.89 -24.69
N HIS A 123 10.67 -6.75 -23.56
CA HIS A 123 10.88 -5.74 -22.53
C HIS A 123 10.74 -4.28 -23.00
N THR A 124 10.18 -4.06 -24.19
CA THR A 124 9.99 -2.72 -24.77
C THR A 124 8.57 -2.46 -25.17
N LYS A 125 7.98 -3.37 -25.94
CA LYS A 125 6.63 -3.30 -26.42
C LYS A 125 5.77 -4.49 -25.98
N HIS A 126 6.34 -5.69 -25.96
CA HIS A 126 5.64 -6.92 -25.66
C HIS A 126 6.03 -7.45 -24.29
N PHE A 127 5.04 -7.61 -23.42
CA PHE A 127 5.18 -8.09 -22.03
C PHE A 127 4.24 -9.29 -21.82
N ASP A 128 4.67 -10.45 -22.33
CA ASP A 128 3.91 -11.69 -22.24
C ASP A 128 4.80 -12.82 -21.74
N HIS A 129 4.25 -13.77 -21.03
CA HIS A 129 4.95 -14.87 -20.37
C HIS A 129 4.58 -16.27 -20.91
N HIS A 130 3.73 -16.35 -21.93
CA HIS A 130 3.18 -17.61 -22.44
C HIS A 130 4.17 -18.45 -23.27
N GLN A 131 5.41 -17.98 -23.52
CA GLN A 131 6.41 -18.75 -24.22
C GLN A 131 6.86 -19.97 -23.41
N ARG A 132 7.00 -21.13 -24.04
CA ARG A 132 7.49 -22.36 -23.38
C ARG A 132 8.86 -22.19 -22.71
N THR A 133 9.68 -21.30 -23.25
CA THR A 133 11.04 -21.01 -22.78
C THR A 133 11.11 -19.87 -21.78
N PHE A 134 9.98 -19.27 -21.43
CA PHE A 134 9.93 -18.16 -20.47
C PHE A 134 10.23 -18.66 -19.07
N THR A 135 11.28 -18.10 -18.46
CA THR A 135 11.76 -18.46 -17.13
C THR A 135 12.06 -17.25 -16.26
N GLU A 136 11.71 -16.04 -16.74
CA GLU A 136 12.05 -14.83 -16.02
C GLU A 136 11.35 -14.76 -14.66
N THR A 137 12.12 -14.43 -13.62
CA THR A 137 11.65 -14.19 -12.25
C THR A 137 11.93 -12.74 -11.87
N PHE A 138 11.37 -12.29 -10.78
CA PHE A 138 11.57 -10.93 -10.29
C PHE A 138 13.04 -10.64 -9.96
N SER A 139 13.68 -11.56 -9.24
CA SER A 139 15.11 -11.51 -8.94
C SER A 139 15.64 -12.92 -8.70
N GLU A 140 16.96 -13.08 -8.54
CA GLU A 140 17.60 -14.36 -8.23
C GLU A 140 17.10 -15.04 -6.93
N LYS A 141 16.48 -14.25 -6.05
CA LYS A 141 15.91 -14.74 -4.79
C LYS A 141 14.51 -15.35 -4.94
N HIS A 142 13.85 -15.10 -6.08
CA HIS A 142 12.47 -15.53 -6.33
C HIS A 142 12.47 -16.68 -7.35
N VAL A 143 11.61 -17.66 -7.09
CA VAL A 143 11.44 -18.84 -7.96
C VAL A 143 10.16 -18.78 -8.79
N THR A 144 9.25 -17.88 -8.43
CA THR A 144 7.98 -17.66 -9.13
C THR A 144 8.25 -16.98 -10.46
N ARG A 145 7.80 -17.61 -11.57
CA ARG A 145 7.84 -16.98 -12.90
C ARG A 145 6.90 -15.77 -12.90
N LEU A 146 7.32 -14.71 -13.58
CA LEU A 146 6.49 -13.54 -13.76
C LEU A 146 5.28 -13.86 -14.64
N SER A 147 4.15 -13.26 -14.32
CA SER A 147 3.02 -13.04 -15.22
C SER A 147 3.17 -11.69 -15.93
N SER A 148 2.20 -11.31 -16.74
CA SER A 148 2.21 -9.99 -17.36
C SER A 148 2.16 -8.86 -16.31
N ALA A 149 1.48 -9.05 -15.18
CA ALA A 149 1.53 -8.11 -14.04
C ALA A 149 2.94 -8.00 -13.45
N GLY A 150 3.57 -9.13 -13.19
CA GLY A 150 4.92 -9.17 -12.67
C GLY A 150 5.94 -8.53 -13.61
N LEU A 151 5.81 -8.76 -14.92
CA LEU A 151 6.63 -8.10 -15.93
C LEU A 151 6.47 -6.58 -15.90
N ILE A 152 5.24 -6.07 -15.97
CA ILE A 152 5.00 -4.62 -15.91
C ILE A 152 5.50 -4.05 -14.59
N TYR A 153 5.27 -4.74 -13.47
CA TYR A 153 5.78 -4.28 -12.19
C TYR A 153 7.32 -4.24 -12.14
N LYS A 154 7.98 -5.26 -12.68
CA LYS A 154 9.45 -5.33 -12.71
C LYS A 154 10.07 -4.15 -13.45
N TYR A 155 9.50 -3.75 -14.58
CA TYR A 155 10.07 -2.71 -15.43
C TYR A 155 9.57 -1.29 -15.13
N PHE A 156 8.36 -1.14 -14.57
CA PHE A 156 7.75 0.17 -14.29
C PHE A 156 7.50 0.41 -12.79
N GLY A 157 7.68 -0.59 -11.94
CA GLY A 157 7.31 -0.51 -10.52
C GLY A 157 8.01 0.59 -9.73
N LYS A 158 9.30 0.82 -9.98
CA LYS A 158 10.05 1.88 -9.28
C LYS A 158 9.58 3.28 -9.69
N GLU A 159 9.36 3.52 -10.99
CA GLU A 159 8.75 4.74 -11.50
C GLU A 159 7.38 4.98 -10.85
N ILE A 160 6.52 3.95 -10.83
CA ILE A 160 5.19 4.03 -10.21
C ILE A 160 5.27 4.38 -8.72
N ILE A 161 6.15 3.73 -7.98
CA ILE A 161 6.37 4.01 -6.55
C ILE A 161 6.84 5.45 -6.35
N SER A 162 7.83 5.90 -7.11
CA SER A 162 8.35 7.26 -7.08
C SER A 162 7.25 8.28 -7.33
N LEU A 163 6.49 8.11 -8.40
CA LEU A 163 5.38 9.00 -8.77
C LEU A 163 4.27 9.07 -7.71
N LYS A 164 3.94 7.94 -7.09
CA LYS A 164 2.86 7.86 -6.10
C LYS A 164 3.27 8.37 -4.72
N THR A 165 4.52 8.18 -4.35
CA THR A 165 5.03 8.55 -3.01
C THR A 165 5.69 9.92 -2.99
N GLY A 166 6.12 10.45 -4.15
CA GLY A 166 6.94 11.65 -4.25
C GLY A 166 8.38 11.45 -3.79
N ILE A 167 8.82 10.19 -3.61
CA ILE A 167 10.20 9.84 -3.28
C ILE A 167 10.99 9.69 -4.59
N GLU A 168 12.17 10.28 -4.70
CA GLU A 168 13.03 10.12 -5.87
C GLU A 168 13.33 8.65 -6.16
N GLU A 169 13.28 8.24 -7.43
CA GLU A 169 13.40 6.83 -7.84
C GLU A 169 14.70 6.17 -7.38
N THR A 170 15.78 6.95 -7.27
CA THR A 170 17.09 6.50 -6.80
C THR A 170 17.22 6.40 -5.28
N ASP A 171 16.23 6.85 -4.54
CA ASP A 171 16.24 6.77 -3.07
C ASP A 171 16.13 5.30 -2.62
N PRO A 172 16.96 4.82 -1.69
CA PRO A 172 16.91 3.45 -1.18
C PRO A 172 15.54 3.02 -0.66
N ARG A 173 14.70 3.97 -0.22
CA ARG A 173 13.33 3.68 0.23
C ARG A 173 12.45 3.15 -0.90
N VAL A 174 12.67 3.59 -2.14
CA VAL A 174 11.95 3.07 -3.31
C VAL A 174 12.29 1.61 -3.52
N GLU A 175 13.55 1.21 -3.40
CA GLU A 175 13.95 -0.20 -3.50
C GLU A 175 13.30 -1.06 -2.40
N ILE A 176 13.26 -0.57 -1.15
CA ILE A 176 12.61 -1.27 -0.04
C ILE A 176 11.12 -1.49 -0.33
N LEU A 177 10.41 -0.46 -0.79
CA LEU A 177 8.99 -0.54 -1.15
C LEU A 177 8.76 -1.45 -2.37
N TYR A 178 9.66 -1.40 -3.35
CA TYR A 178 9.60 -2.21 -4.55
C TYR A 178 9.73 -3.71 -4.24
N GLN A 179 10.68 -4.09 -3.41
CA GLN A 179 10.83 -5.47 -2.94
C GLN A 179 9.64 -5.91 -2.09
N LYS A 180 9.18 -5.04 -1.18
CA LYS A 180 8.06 -5.32 -0.27
C LYS A 180 6.75 -5.57 -1.03
N LEU A 181 6.39 -4.69 -1.97
CA LEU A 181 5.18 -4.83 -2.77
C LEU A 181 5.21 -6.07 -3.67
N TYR A 182 6.38 -6.41 -4.21
CA TYR A 182 6.51 -7.63 -4.98
C TYR A 182 6.19 -8.85 -4.11
N SER A 183 6.93 -9.03 -3.02
CA SER A 183 6.79 -10.21 -2.16
C SER A 183 5.42 -10.34 -1.49
N GLU A 184 4.76 -9.23 -1.16
CA GLU A 184 3.49 -9.25 -0.41
C GLU A 184 2.24 -9.14 -1.30
N PHE A 185 2.41 -8.89 -2.59
CA PHE A 185 1.26 -8.71 -3.46
C PHE A 185 1.46 -9.25 -4.87
N ILE A 186 2.48 -8.79 -5.60
CA ILE A 186 2.65 -9.12 -7.02
C ILE A 186 2.98 -10.60 -7.20
N GLU A 187 3.87 -11.16 -6.38
CA GLU A 187 4.27 -12.57 -6.47
C GLU A 187 3.08 -13.53 -6.36
N ALA A 188 2.07 -13.20 -5.53
CA ALA A 188 0.87 -14.01 -5.42
C ALA A 188 0.00 -13.97 -6.68
N ILE A 189 0.01 -12.85 -7.43
CA ILE A 189 -0.66 -12.75 -8.72
C ILE A 189 0.09 -13.55 -9.76
N ASP A 190 1.41 -13.42 -9.83
CA ASP A 190 2.28 -14.22 -10.70
C ASP A 190 2.09 -15.72 -10.45
N ALA A 191 2.09 -16.14 -9.19
CA ALA A 191 1.90 -17.53 -8.80
C ALA A 191 0.51 -18.06 -9.21
N ASN A 192 -0.55 -17.28 -9.00
CA ASN A 192 -1.91 -17.66 -9.37
C ASN A 192 -2.03 -17.85 -10.88
N ASP A 193 -1.50 -16.94 -11.67
CA ASP A 193 -1.56 -17.00 -13.13
C ASP A 193 -0.76 -18.17 -13.69
N ASN A 194 0.40 -18.45 -13.15
CA ASN A 194 1.23 -19.60 -13.50
C ASN A 194 0.74 -20.94 -12.90
N GLY A 195 -0.39 -20.96 -12.19
CA GLY A 195 -0.95 -22.19 -11.59
C GLY A 195 -0.11 -22.74 -10.44
N ILE A 196 0.70 -21.90 -9.76
CA ILE A 196 1.56 -22.30 -8.65
C ILE A 196 0.74 -22.25 -7.36
N SER A 197 0.73 -23.34 -6.62
CA SER A 197 0.05 -23.41 -5.32
C SER A 197 0.92 -22.81 -4.21
N ALA A 198 0.30 -22.04 -3.30
CA ALA A 198 0.96 -21.53 -2.08
C ALA A 198 1.40 -22.64 -1.11
N PHE A 199 0.81 -23.83 -1.23
CA PHE A 199 1.12 -24.98 -0.39
C PHE A 199 1.71 -26.12 -1.22
N PRO A 200 2.76 -26.81 -0.74
CA PRO A 200 3.27 -27.98 -1.42
C PRO A 200 2.18 -29.07 -1.45
N SER A 201 2.19 -29.91 -2.49
CA SER A 201 1.22 -31.00 -2.64
C SER A 201 1.25 -32.02 -1.47
N SER A 202 2.35 -32.08 -0.75
CA SER A 202 2.50 -32.89 0.48
C SER A 202 1.71 -32.36 1.68
N ALA A 203 1.25 -31.12 1.64
CA ALA A 203 0.45 -30.51 2.73
C ALA A 203 -0.98 -31.07 2.81
N GLY A 204 -1.42 -31.86 1.80
CA GLY A 204 -2.77 -32.40 1.72
C GLY A 204 -3.80 -31.38 1.21
N ALA A 205 -5.07 -31.75 1.31
CA ALA A 205 -6.16 -30.86 0.93
C ALA A 205 -6.36 -29.77 2.00
N PRO A 206 -6.69 -28.52 1.59
CA PRO A 206 -7.00 -27.47 2.55
C PRO A 206 -8.27 -27.83 3.36
N ALA A 207 -8.29 -27.43 4.64
CA ALA A 207 -9.41 -27.71 5.55
C ALA A 207 -10.73 -27.04 5.10
N PHE A 208 -10.65 -25.98 4.31
CA PHE A 208 -11.80 -25.31 3.69
C PHE A 208 -11.39 -24.67 2.36
N SER A 209 -12.36 -24.32 1.52
CA SER A 209 -12.10 -23.65 0.25
C SER A 209 -12.04 -22.13 0.43
N GLU A 210 -10.92 -21.52 0.09
CA GLU A 210 -10.74 -20.06 0.03
C GLU A 210 -10.87 -19.49 -1.39
N LYS A 211 -11.06 -20.36 -2.40
CA LYS A 211 -11.06 -19.98 -3.83
C LYS A 211 -12.02 -18.85 -4.16
N GLY A 212 -13.15 -18.74 -3.44
CA GLY A 212 -14.19 -17.73 -3.72
C GLY A 212 -13.89 -16.33 -3.18
N ILE A 213 -12.84 -16.16 -2.36
CA ILE A 213 -12.54 -14.90 -1.68
C ILE A 213 -11.18 -14.29 -2.09
N THR A 214 -10.48 -14.91 -3.03
CA THR A 214 -9.21 -14.38 -3.53
C THR A 214 -9.44 -13.30 -4.59
N LEU A 215 -8.51 -12.35 -4.73
CA LEU A 215 -8.60 -11.32 -5.77
C LEU A 215 -8.75 -11.90 -7.17
N PRO A 216 -7.97 -12.92 -7.58
CA PRO A 216 -8.18 -13.53 -8.89
C PRO A 216 -9.59 -14.11 -9.08
N SER A 217 -10.19 -14.69 -8.05
CA SER A 217 -11.57 -15.21 -8.16
C SER A 217 -12.61 -14.09 -8.23
N MET A 218 -12.37 -12.97 -7.57
CA MET A 218 -13.22 -11.78 -7.67
C MET A 218 -13.16 -11.20 -9.09
N VAL A 219 -11.98 -11.11 -9.69
CA VAL A 219 -11.80 -10.71 -11.09
C VAL A 219 -12.50 -11.69 -12.02
N ALA A 220 -12.30 -13.00 -11.85
CA ALA A 220 -12.98 -14.02 -12.64
C ALA A 220 -14.51 -13.90 -12.56
N GLY A 221 -15.05 -13.53 -11.41
CA GLY A 221 -16.47 -13.28 -11.20
C GLY A 221 -17.04 -12.05 -11.94
N LEU A 222 -16.19 -11.16 -12.44
CA LEU A 222 -16.58 -10.01 -13.26
C LEU A 222 -16.74 -10.37 -14.74
N ASN A 223 -16.19 -11.49 -15.20
CA ASN A 223 -16.43 -11.95 -16.57
C ASN A 223 -17.92 -12.17 -16.83
N PRO A 224 -18.43 -11.84 -18.04
CA PRO A 224 -19.80 -12.14 -18.42
C PRO A 224 -20.12 -13.62 -18.23
N ARG A 225 -21.31 -13.92 -17.73
CA ARG A 225 -21.73 -15.32 -17.48
C ARG A 225 -22.10 -16.02 -18.79
N TRP A 226 -21.92 -17.32 -18.85
CA TRP A 226 -22.19 -18.13 -20.05
C TRP A 226 -23.62 -18.00 -20.59
N ASN A 227 -24.58 -17.63 -19.73
CA ASN A 227 -26.01 -17.49 -20.05
C ASN A 227 -26.45 -16.01 -20.20
N GLU A 228 -25.52 -15.09 -20.30
CA GLU A 228 -25.76 -13.66 -20.55
C GLU A 228 -25.43 -13.33 -22.01
N THR A 229 -25.97 -12.20 -22.50
CA THR A 229 -25.54 -11.66 -23.79
C THR A 229 -24.16 -11.10 -23.66
N ILE A 230 -23.22 -11.63 -24.43
CA ILE A 230 -21.82 -11.18 -24.41
C ILE A 230 -21.58 -10.32 -25.65
N THR A 231 -21.20 -9.05 -25.43
CA THR A 231 -20.70 -8.15 -26.47
C THR A 231 -19.33 -7.63 -26.06
N ASP A 232 -18.57 -7.09 -27.01
CA ASP A 232 -17.27 -6.50 -26.71
C ASP A 232 -17.40 -5.33 -25.76
N GLU A 233 -18.45 -4.50 -25.88
CA GLU A 233 -18.70 -3.37 -24.99
C GLU A 233 -18.93 -3.83 -23.54
N ILE A 234 -19.74 -4.88 -23.34
CA ILE A 234 -19.98 -5.46 -22.02
C ILE A 234 -18.69 -6.02 -21.46
N SER A 235 -17.97 -6.83 -22.24
CA SER A 235 -16.70 -7.45 -21.82
C SER A 235 -15.65 -6.40 -21.48
N ASN A 236 -15.51 -5.35 -22.28
CA ASN A 236 -14.57 -4.26 -22.02
C ASN A 236 -14.96 -3.44 -20.79
N SER A 237 -16.25 -3.18 -20.58
CA SER A 237 -16.74 -2.50 -19.37
C SER A 237 -16.44 -3.31 -18.11
N GLN A 238 -16.59 -4.63 -18.15
CA GLN A 238 -16.26 -5.50 -17.02
C GLN A 238 -14.75 -5.61 -16.79
N PHE A 239 -13.95 -5.64 -17.86
CA PHE A 239 -12.50 -5.58 -17.78
C PHE A 239 -12.01 -4.30 -17.07
N GLU A 240 -12.58 -3.14 -17.40
CA GLU A 240 -12.24 -1.88 -16.73
C GLU A 240 -12.55 -1.93 -15.21
N LYS A 241 -13.64 -2.61 -14.80
CA LYS A 241 -13.94 -2.84 -13.39
C LYS A 241 -12.91 -3.76 -12.72
N ALA A 242 -12.49 -4.81 -13.44
CA ALA A 242 -11.45 -5.72 -12.97
C ALA A 242 -10.11 -5.01 -12.80
N SER A 243 -9.71 -4.24 -13.80
CA SER A 243 -8.49 -3.43 -13.75
C SER A 243 -8.51 -2.44 -12.58
N LYS A 244 -9.63 -1.74 -12.39
CA LYS A 244 -9.80 -0.83 -11.25
C LYS A 244 -9.75 -1.55 -9.91
N LEU A 245 -10.40 -2.70 -9.77
CA LEU A 245 -10.37 -3.49 -8.53
C LEU A 245 -8.94 -3.87 -8.15
N MET A 246 -8.18 -4.43 -9.09
CA MET A 246 -6.80 -4.83 -8.86
C MET A 246 -5.90 -3.65 -8.52
N GLY A 247 -6.09 -2.57 -9.26
CA GLY A 247 -5.30 -1.35 -9.07
C GLY A 247 -5.58 -0.63 -7.77
N ASP A 248 -6.84 -0.53 -7.34
CA ASP A 248 -7.19 0.08 -6.06
C ASP A 248 -6.51 -0.66 -4.89
N VAL A 249 -6.51 -2.01 -4.91
CA VAL A 249 -5.82 -2.81 -3.89
C VAL A 249 -4.31 -2.58 -3.93
N PHE A 250 -3.70 -2.48 -5.12
CA PHE A 250 -2.28 -2.18 -5.25
C PHE A 250 -1.94 -0.80 -4.64
N VAL A 251 -2.72 0.21 -4.98
CA VAL A 251 -2.51 1.59 -4.48
C VAL A 251 -2.68 1.65 -2.96
N ASP A 252 -3.70 1.00 -2.40
CA ASP A 252 -3.91 0.93 -0.96
C ASP A 252 -2.73 0.26 -0.23
N LYS A 253 -2.19 -0.82 -0.80
CA LYS A 253 -0.99 -1.48 -0.25
C LYS A 253 0.24 -0.58 -0.31
N LEU A 254 0.48 0.08 -1.45
CA LEU A 254 1.57 1.04 -1.59
C LEU A 254 1.44 2.19 -0.57
N ASP A 255 0.23 2.71 -0.41
CA ASP A 255 -0.07 3.78 0.55
C ASP A 255 0.23 3.33 1.99
N TYR A 256 -0.23 2.15 2.38
CA TYR A 256 0.07 1.58 3.69
C TYR A 256 1.58 1.37 3.90
N TYR A 257 2.26 0.75 2.92
CA TYR A 257 3.69 0.48 3.07
C TYR A 257 4.53 1.75 3.09
N SER A 258 4.20 2.75 2.30
CA SER A 258 4.96 4.00 2.26
C SER A 258 4.69 4.92 3.45
N LYS A 259 3.44 4.99 3.94
CA LYS A 259 3.02 5.95 4.99
C LYS A 259 3.00 5.39 6.40
N ALA A 260 2.84 4.07 6.56
CA ALA A 260 2.73 3.44 7.87
C ALA A 260 3.85 2.42 8.15
N TRP A 261 4.09 1.50 7.21
CA TRP A 261 5.07 0.44 7.43
C TRP A 261 6.51 0.97 7.35
N LEU A 262 6.89 1.65 6.29
CA LEU A 262 8.26 2.12 6.09
C LEU A 262 8.73 3.10 7.19
N PRO A 263 7.93 4.09 7.64
CA PRO A 263 8.35 4.98 8.73
C PRO A 263 8.57 4.27 10.07
N ALA A 264 7.93 3.13 10.31
CA ALA A 264 8.13 2.35 11.53
C ALA A 264 9.56 1.80 11.66
N ARG A 265 10.29 1.68 10.55
CA ARG A 265 11.69 1.23 10.56
C ARG A 265 12.59 2.13 11.41
N GLU A 266 12.45 3.45 11.28
CA GLU A 266 13.24 4.42 12.05
C GLU A 266 13.00 4.27 13.55
N ILE A 267 11.74 4.03 13.95
CA ILE A 267 11.38 3.79 15.35
C ILE A 267 12.10 2.55 15.88
N VAL A 268 12.13 1.48 15.07
CA VAL A 268 12.79 0.22 15.46
C VAL A 268 14.32 0.39 15.53
N VAL A 269 14.92 1.04 14.53
CA VAL A 269 16.37 1.34 14.52
C VAL A 269 16.78 2.13 15.75
N ASP A 270 16.02 3.17 16.08
CA ASP A 270 16.28 3.99 17.27
C ASP A 270 16.11 3.20 18.57
N ALA A 271 15.09 2.36 18.66
CA ALA A 271 14.87 1.51 19.84
C ALA A 271 16.01 0.50 20.03
N VAL A 272 16.49 -0.11 18.95
CA VAL A 272 17.63 -1.05 18.97
C VAL A 272 18.91 -0.33 19.46
N LYS A 273 19.20 0.86 18.95
CA LYS A 273 20.37 1.65 19.38
C LYS A 273 20.33 2.00 20.86
N LYS A 274 19.15 2.30 21.39
CA LYS A 274 18.93 2.72 22.78
C LYS A 274 18.64 1.57 23.76
N ARG A 275 18.69 0.29 23.30
CA ARG A 275 18.25 -0.84 24.10
C ARG A 275 18.96 -0.99 25.47
N PHE A 276 20.24 -0.65 25.53
CA PHE A 276 21.02 -0.69 26.77
C PHE A 276 20.70 0.44 27.74
N GLU A 277 20.10 1.54 27.28
CA GLU A 277 19.58 2.60 28.13
C GLU A 277 18.26 2.19 28.81
N ILE A 278 17.48 1.30 28.16
CA ILE A 278 16.22 0.77 28.67
C ILE A 278 16.48 -0.30 29.74
N ASP A 279 17.37 -1.24 29.42
CA ASP A 279 17.78 -2.30 30.35
C ASP A 279 19.20 -2.78 30.02
N PRO A 280 20.05 -3.00 31.03
CA PRO A 280 21.46 -3.41 30.84
C PRO A 280 21.63 -4.70 30.04
N SER A 281 20.62 -5.59 30.01
CA SER A 281 20.66 -6.82 29.19
C SER A 281 20.57 -6.55 27.70
N GLY A 282 20.05 -5.37 27.28
CA GLY A 282 19.76 -5.05 25.89
C GLY A 282 18.63 -5.86 25.25
N LYS A 283 17.88 -6.64 26.06
CA LYS A 283 16.84 -7.56 25.56
C LYS A 283 15.45 -6.95 25.46
N ILE A 284 15.28 -5.70 25.89
CA ILE A 284 14.01 -4.98 25.92
C ILE A 284 14.12 -3.75 25.03
N LEU A 285 13.21 -3.60 24.05
CA LEU A 285 13.08 -2.42 23.23
C LEU A 285 11.91 -1.56 23.69
N ASN A 286 12.09 -0.25 23.74
CA ASN A 286 11.01 0.70 23.89
C ASN A 286 10.74 1.38 22.55
N LEU A 287 9.60 1.06 21.93
CA LEU A 287 9.15 1.66 20.68
C LEU A 287 8.36 2.95 20.89
N GLY A 288 7.89 3.20 22.13
CA GLY A 288 7.07 4.36 22.49
C GLY A 288 5.63 4.28 22.00
N ILE A 289 5.40 3.90 20.76
CA ILE A 289 4.10 3.84 20.10
C ILE A 289 3.88 2.48 19.42
N SER A 290 2.61 2.08 19.29
CA SER A 290 2.23 0.91 18.50
C SER A 290 2.48 1.18 17.02
N CYS A 291 3.31 0.34 16.39
CA CYS A 291 3.67 0.42 14.97
C CYS A 291 3.93 -0.98 14.41
N PRO A 292 4.01 -1.18 13.09
CA PRO A 292 4.36 -2.47 12.47
C PRO A 292 5.86 -2.78 12.59
N TRP A 293 6.32 -3.04 13.80
CA TRP A 293 7.73 -3.18 14.17
C TRP A 293 8.36 -4.53 13.82
N LYS A 294 7.55 -5.60 13.75
CA LYS A 294 8.05 -6.97 13.79
C LYS A 294 9.07 -7.27 12.69
N GLU A 295 8.69 -7.10 11.44
CA GLU A 295 9.57 -7.36 10.30
C GLU A 295 10.80 -6.47 10.29
N HIS A 296 10.64 -5.20 10.64
CA HIS A 296 11.76 -4.26 10.76
C HIS A 296 12.75 -4.70 11.83
N LEU A 297 12.28 -5.25 12.95
CA LEU A 297 13.17 -5.77 13.99
C LEU A 297 14.02 -6.92 13.48
N PHE A 298 13.44 -7.90 12.79
CA PHE A 298 14.21 -9.02 12.23
C PHE A 298 15.28 -8.54 11.23
N ASN A 299 14.95 -7.58 10.38
CA ASN A 299 15.88 -7.01 9.43
C ASN A 299 17.01 -6.22 10.13
N VAL A 300 16.67 -5.38 11.12
CA VAL A 300 17.65 -4.59 11.89
C VAL A 300 18.54 -5.49 12.73
N GLU A 301 18.01 -6.55 13.35
CA GLU A 301 18.82 -7.52 14.08
C GLU A 301 19.84 -8.24 13.18
N GLU A 302 19.47 -8.55 11.94
CA GLU A 302 20.39 -9.17 10.99
C GLU A 302 21.47 -8.20 10.52
N GLU A 303 21.09 -6.94 10.21
CA GLU A 303 22.01 -5.87 9.81
C GLU A 303 23.03 -5.52 10.91
N GLU A 304 22.60 -5.50 12.18
CA GLU A 304 23.43 -5.16 13.33
C GLU A 304 24.17 -6.38 13.91
N GLY A 305 23.93 -7.59 13.40
CA GLY A 305 24.57 -8.82 13.88
C GLY A 305 24.12 -9.27 15.27
N ILE A 306 22.89 -8.91 15.70
CA ILE A 306 22.31 -9.19 17.02
C ILE A 306 21.09 -10.11 16.96
N LYS A 307 21.07 -10.98 15.95
CA LYS A 307 19.94 -11.87 15.68
C LYS A 307 19.50 -12.68 16.90
N GLY A 308 18.25 -12.49 17.29
CA GLY A 308 17.66 -13.25 18.41
C GLY A 308 17.92 -12.67 19.80
N GLU A 309 18.64 -11.57 19.94
CA GLU A 309 18.94 -10.98 21.24
C GLU A 309 17.74 -10.31 21.89
N THR A 310 16.87 -9.66 21.10
CA THR A 310 15.67 -8.98 21.60
C THR A 310 14.62 -9.98 22.04
N LEU A 311 14.11 -9.86 23.27
CA LEU A 311 13.07 -10.73 23.80
C LEU A 311 11.70 -10.04 23.87
N TYR A 312 11.67 -8.75 24.21
CA TYR A 312 10.41 -8.02 24.40
C TYR A 312 10.46 -6.63 23.78
N THR A 313 9.29 -6.17 23.32
CA THR A 313 9.05 -4.79 22.90
C THR A 313 8.02 -4.15 23.81
N LEU A 314 8.22 -2.87 24.13
CA LEU A 314 7.30 -2.03 24.89
C LEU A 314 6.74 -0.93 23.98
N TYR A 315 5.44 -0.70 24.05
CA TYR A 315 4.79 0.38 23.31
C TYR A 315 3.45 0.79 23.95
N SER A 316 3.06 2.04 23.74
CA SER A 316 1.74 2.53 24.10
C SER A 316 0.73 2.24 23.00
N ASP A 317 -0.47 1.78 23.34
CA ASP A 317 -1.61 1.65 22.44
C ASP A 317 -2.63 2.79 22.57
N GLY A 318 -2.26 3.86 23.28
CA GLY A 318 -3.11 5.01 23.57
C GLY A 318 -4.03 4.84 24.80
N LYS A 319 -4.14 3.62 25.35
CA LYS A 319 -4.93 3.31 26.57
C LYS A 319 -4.05 2.83 27.73
N GLY A 320 -2.85 2.41 27.41
CA GLY A 320 -1.87 1.90 28.36
C GLY A 320 -0.64 1.42 27.62
N TRP A 321 0.21 0.68 28.32
CA TRP A 321 1.44 0.12 27.80
C TRP A 321 1.33 -1.37 27.58
N ARG A 322 1.95 -1.83 26.51
CA ARG A 322 2.02 -3.24 26.16
C ARG A 322 3.44 -3.73 26.26
N ILE A 323 3.59 -4.95 26.74
CA ILE A 323 4.80 -5.76 26.65
C ILE A 323 4.48 -6.89 25.69
N GLN A 324 5.22 -7.01 24.59
CA GLN A 324 5.01 -8.06 23.60
C GLN A 324 6.29 -8.86 23.41
N ALA A 325 6.16 -10.18 23.51
CA ALA A 325 7.27 -11.10 23.26
C ALA A 325 7.60 -11.15 21.77
N VAL A 326 8.90 -11.18 21.45
CA VAL A 326 9.38 -11.33 20.07
C VAL A 326 9.27 -12.82 19.67
N SER A 327 8.71 -13.08 18.49
CA SER A 327 8.59 -14.44 17.96
C SER A 327 9.95 -15.00 17.49
N VAL A 328 10.04 -16.33 17.35
CA VAL A 328 11.26 -17.02 16.88
C VAL A 328 11.58 -16.60 15.44
N THR A 329 10.57 -16.53 14.58
CA THR A 329 10.67 -16.00 13.21
C THR A 329 9.58 -14.95 12.98
N LYS A 330 9.70 -14.15 11.91
CA LYS A 330 8.72 -13.10 11.59
C LYS A 330 7.28 -13.63 11.44
N ASP A 331 7.12 -14.86 10.97
CA ASP A 331 5.83 -15.49 10.68
C ASP A 331 5.40 -16.51 11.74
N SER A 332 6.22 -16.74 12.79
CA SER A 332 5.92 -17.70 13.83
C SER A 332 5.01 -17.15 14.92
N PHE A 333 4.15 -18.02 15.46
CA PHE A 333 3.43 -17.79 16.73
C PHE A 333 4.24 -18.21 17.95
N GLU A 334 5.34 -18.93 17.77
CA GLU A 334 6.26 -19.30 18.84
C GLU A 334 7.12 -18.09 19.24
N ASN A 335 7.22 -17.81 20.54
CA ASN A 335 7.99 -16.71 21.07
C ASN A 335 9.42 -17.17 21.44
N ARG A 336 10.42 -16.30 21.27
CA ARG A 336 11.79 -16.51 21.76
C ARG A 336 11.78 -16.78 23.26
N LYS A 337 11.00 -15.98 24.00
CA LYS A 337 10.68 -16.17 25.41
C LYS A 337 9.29 -15.57 25.68
N GLY A 338 8.32 -16.42 26.00
CA GLY A 338 6.99 -15.98 26.41
C GLY A 338 7.04 -15.29 27.78
N LEU A 339 6.02 -14.53 28.12
CA LEU A 339 5.84 -14.01 29.48
C LEU A 339 5.70 -15.16 30.47
N PRO A 340 6.10 -14.98 31.74
CA PRO A 340 6.11 -16.01 32.79
C PRO A 340 4.82 -16.81 32.83
N GLU A 341 4.93 -18.13 32.93
CA GLU A 341 3.80 -19.06 32.85
C GLU A 341 2.75 -18.75 33.94
N LYS A 342 3.20 -18.44 35.13
CA LYS A 342 2.34 -18.11 36.27
C LYS A 342 1.49 -16.84 36.06
N TRP A 343 1.87 -15.94 35.13
CA TRP A 343 1.12 -14.70 34.81
C TRP A 343 0.05 -14.92 33.73
N ARG A 344 0.17 -16.00 32.97
CA ARG A 344 -0.67 -16.23 31.79
C ARG A 344 -2.13 -16.43 32.17
N GLY A 345 -3.03 -15.71 31.49
CA GLY A 345 -4.48 -15.74 31.74
C GLY A 345 -4.93 -14.91 32.94
N VAL A 346 -4.00 -14.35 33.73
CA VAL A 346 -4.31 -13.53 34.92
C VAL A 346 -4.48 -12.06 34.51
N ARG A 347 -5.33 -11.32 35.23
CA ARG A 347 -5.72 -9.93 34.93
C ARG A 347 -5.79 -9.05 36.16
N ASP A 348 -5.74 -7.76 35.90
CA ASP A 348 -6.08 -6.66 36.82
C ASP A 348 -5.45 -6.79 38.21
N GLU A 349 -6.24 -6.72 39.26
CA GLU A 349 -5.78 -6.76 40.67
C GLU A 349 -5.10 -8.09 41.04
N ASP A 350 -5.59 -9.21 40.48
CA ASP A 350 -5.02 -10.53 40.72
C ASP A 350 -3.61 -10.62 40.12
N LEU A 351 -3.41 -10.04 38.92
CA LEU A 351 -2.12 -9.98 38.29
C LEU A 351 -1.16 -9.03 39.04
N SER A 352 -1.69 -7.88 39.48
CA SER A 352 -0.90 -6.91 40.27
C SER A 352 -0.42 -7.54 41.58
N SER A 353 -1.32 -8.26 42.27
CA SER A 353 -0.99 -8.98 43.50
C SER A 353 0.01 -10.11 43.27
N LEU A 354 -0.16 -10.88 42.20
CA LEU A 354 0.71 -12.01 41.84
C LEU A 354 2.12 -11.55 41.48
N THR A 355 2.22 -10.44 40.74
CA THR A 355 3.50 -9.90 40.28
C THR A 355 4.14 -8.96 41.30
N GLY A 356 3.36 -8.37 42.21
CA GLY A 356 3.81 -7.25 43.05
C GLY A 356 4.15 -5.99 42.23
N ILE A 357 3.52 -5.84 41.03
CA ILE A 357 3.67 -4.66 40.16
C ILE A 357 2.30 -3.99 40.05
N ASP A 358 2.21 -2.74 40.44
CA ASP A 358 0.96 -1.99 40.39
C ASP A 358 0.51 -1.76 38.94
N GLY A 359 -0.81 -1.69 38.75
CA GLY A 359 -1.42 -1.29 37.48
C GLY A 359 -1.33 -2.34 36.37
N CYS A 360 -1.04 -3.58 36.67
CA CYS A 360 -1.14 -4.66 35.69
C CYS A 360 -2.56 -4.74 35.12
N VAL A 361 -2.68 -4.99 33.81
CA VAL A 361 -3.97 -5.10 33.11
C VAL A 361 -4.27 -6.55 32.75
N PHE A 362 -3.32 -7.24 32.10
CA PHE A 362 -3.47 -8.63 31.71
C PHE A 362 -2.14 -9.24 31.24
N VAL A 363 -2.11 -10.56 31.24
CA VAL A 363 -1.19 -11.35 30.40
C VAL A 363 -2.03 -12.38 29.65
N HIS A 364 -1.86 -12.41 28.33
CA HIS A 364 -2.59 -13.36 27.46
C HIS A 364 -2.25 -14.80 27.83
N ALA A 365 -3.21 -15.73 27.66
CA ALA A 365 -3.05 -17.13 28.04
C ALA A 365 -1.86 -17.83 27.36
N SER A 366 -1.50 -17.44 26.12
CA SER A 366 -0.31 -17.97 25.43
C SER A 366 1.00 -17.25 25.79
N GLY A 367 0.95 -16.17 26.60
CA GLY A 367 2.12 -15.45 27.06
C GLY A 367 2.82 -14.54 26.04
N PHE A 368 2.22 -14.31 24.86
CA PHE A 368 2.86 -13.49 23.83
C PHE A 368 2.74 -11.97 24.08
N ILE A 369 1.75 -11.57 24.85
CA ILE A 369 1.49 -10.14 25.15
C ILE A 369 0.92 -9.97 26.54
N GLY A 370 1.30 -8.88 27.20
CA GLY A 370 0.73 -8.40 28.45
C GLY A 370 0.56 -6.89 28.42
N GLY A 371 0.02 -6.34 29.49
CA GLY A 371 -0.16 -4.90 29.58
C GLY A 371 -0.14 -4.35 31.00
N ASN A 372 0.26 -3.09 31.12
CA ASN A 372 0.21 -2.30 32.34
C ASN A 372 -0.35 -0.89 32.03
N LYS A 373 -0.90 -0.22 33.03
CA LYS A 373 -1.42 1.13 32.91
C LYS A 373 -0.32 2.16 32.64
N THR A 374 0.91 1.89 33.09
CA THR A 374 2.07 2.79 33.02
C THR A 374 3.24 2.18 32.26
N TYR A 375 4.13 3.03 31.79
CA TYR A 375 5.41 2.61 31.19
C TYR A 375 6.28 1.87 32.19
N GLU A 376 6.42 2.43 33.38
CA GLU A 376 7.28 1.90 34.45
C GLU A 376 6.82 0.49 34.85
N GLY A 377 5.50 0.28 34.97
CA GLY A 377 4.94 -1.04 35.27
C GLY A 377 5.17 -2.04 34.13
N ALA A 378 5.01 -1.65 32.88
CA ALA A 378 5.28 -2.51 31.73
C ALA A 378 6.78 -2.86 31.61
N LEU A 379 7.67 -1.90 31.87
CA LEU A 379 9.12 -2.11 31.91
C LEU A 379 9.51 -3.06 33.03
N GLU A 380 8.95 -2.91 34.22
CA GLU A 380 9.20 -3.81 35.35
C GLU A 380 8.71 -5.23 35.05
N MET A 381 7.53 -5.39 34.41
CA MET A 381 7.08 -6.69 33.92
C MET A 381 8.10 -7.32 32.96
N ALA A 382 8.63 -6.52 32.02
CA ALA A 382 9.61 -6.99 31.04
C ALA A 382 10.92 -7.42 31.71
N LYS A 383 11.46 -6.63 32.64
CA LYS A 383 12.68 -6.94 33.39
C LYS A 383 12.56 -8.26 34.16
N ARG A 384 11.44 -8.45 34.86
CA ARG A 384 11.19 -9.72 35.58
C ARG A 384 11.05 -10.88 34.62
N ALA A 385 10.36 -10.69 33.49
CA ALA A 385 10.24 -11.74 32.47
C ALA A 385 11.59 -12.08 31.82
N VAL A 386 12.54 -11.15 31.71
CA VAL A 386 13.93 -11.43 31.26
C VAL A 386 14.69 -12.24 32.31
N ALA A 387 14.50 -11.94 33.61
CA ALA A 387 15.23 -12.57 34.71
C ALA A 387 14.78 -14.00 35.05
N GLU A 388 13.48 -14.34 34.81
CA GLU A 388 12.97 -15.71 34.99
C GLU A 388 13.45 -16.66 33.90
#